data_3711086de7cc5fbdb89738d82686bf7a
#
_entry.id   3711086de7cc5fbdb89738d82686bf7a
#
_cell.length_a   1.000
_cell.length_b   1.000
_cell.length_c   1.000
_cell.angle_alpha   90.00
_cell.angle_beta   90.00
_cell.angle_gamma   90.00
#
_symmetry.space_group_name_H-M   'P 1'
#
loop_
_entity.id
_entity.type
_entity.pdbx_description
1 polymer ?
#
loop_
_entity_poly.entity_id
_entity_poly.type
_entity_poly.pdbx_seq_one_letter_code
_entity_poly.pdbx_strand_id
1 'polypeptide(L)'
;GLGDVYKRQVLKDIRLSEDERKLTNIGELDRVLGGGIVPGSLVLVGGDPGIGKSTLLLQVCRNLADQVSVLYISGEESLKQIKLRAQRIGAFGDRLRLLCETNLDMIRQVIEKEKPTVVVIDSIQTMYNEEVSSAPGSVSQVRESTGVLLQIAKGLGVSIFIVGHVTKDGNVAGPRVLEHMVDTVLYFEGDRHASYRILRGVK
;
A
#
# COMPACT_ATOMS: atom_id res chain seq x y z
N GLY A 1 -30.19 1.94 11.03
CA GLY A 1 -31.15 1.77 9.93
C GLY A 1 -30.64 2.36 8.62
N LEU A 2 -31.36 2.14 7.53
CA LEU A 2 -31.00 2.69 6.21
C LEU A 2 -30.86 4.21 6.20
N GLY A 3 -31.56 4.93 7.08
CA GLY A 3 -31.46 6.37 7.21
C GLY A 3 -30.13 6.88 7.71
N ASP A 4 -29.38 6.04 8.43
CA ASP A 4 -28.07 6.42 8.98
C ASP A 4 -26.96 6.34 7.92
N VAL A 5 -27.14 5.54 6.89
CA VAL A 5 -26.15 5.33 5.82
C VAL A 5 -26.07 6.56 4.90
N TYR A 6 -27.18 7.32 4.76
CA TYR A 6 -27.28 8.44 3.84
C TYR A 6 -27.33 9.79 4.54
N LYS A 7 -26.78 9.88 5.72
CA LYS A 7 -26.77 11.14 6.47
C LYS A 7 -25.97 12.19 5.74
N ARG A 8 -26.66 13.25 5.31
CA ARG A 8 -26.01 14.40 4.66
C ARG A 8 -25.38 15.29 5.72
N GLN A 9 -24.18 15.80 5.43
CA GLN A 9 -23.48 16.73 6.30
C GLN A 9 -23.25 18.05 5.59
N VAL A 10 -23.34 19.13 6.33
CA VAL A 10 -22.93 20.45 5.85
C VAL A 10 -21.43 20.51 5.91
N LEU A 11 -20.78 20.94 4.82
CA LEU A 11 -19.31 20.93 4.70
C LEU A 11 -18.59 21.59 5.87
N LYS A 12 -19.09 22.74 6.35
CA LYS A 12 -18.50 23.44 7.50
C LYS A 12 -18.59 22.67 8.80
N ASP A 13 -19.51 21.71 8.92
CA ASP A 13 -19.72 20.91 10.13
C ASP A 13 -18.89 19.63 10.13
N ILE A 14 -18.23 19.31 9.01
CA ILE A 14 -17.33 18.17 8.91
C ILE A 14 -16.03 18.52 9.63
N ARG A 15 -15.74 17.75 10.67
CA ARG A 15 -14.51 17.93 11.45
C ARG A 15 -13.38 17.15 10.81
N LEU A 16 -12.24 17.83 10.63
CA LEU A 16 -10.98 17.21 10.25
C LEU A 16 -10.14 17.05 11.50
N SER A 17 -9.70 15.82 11.78
CA SER A 17 -8.82 15.55 12.90
C SER A 17 -7.38 15.51 12.41
N GLU A 18 -6.53 16.41 12.89
CA GLU A 18 -5.09 16.40 12.60
C GLU A 18 -4.38 15.21 13.26
N ASP A 19 -4.98 14.67 14.34
CA ASP A 19 -4.43 13.55 15.09
C ASP A 19 -4.56 12.20 14.38
N GLU A 20 -5.29 12.14 13.25
CA GLU A 20 -5.49 10.90 12.49
C GLU A 20 -4.26 10.47 11.69
N ARG A 21 -3.33 11.38 11.41
CA ARG A 21 -2.13 11.07 10.65
C ARG A 21 -1.10 10.33 11.49
N LYS A 22 -0.51 9.26 10.89
CA LYS A 22 0.54 8.47 11.54
C LYS A 22 1.88 8.71 10.85
N LEU A 23 2.89 9.06 11.63
CA LEU A 23 4.24 9.29 11.12
C LEU A 23 4.93 7.96 10.80
N THR A 24 5.59 7.90 9.65
CA THR A 24 6.43 6.76 9.27
C THR A 24 7.79 6.79 9.95
N ASN A 25 8.15 7.94 10.55
CA ASN A 25 9.47 8.25 11.10
C ASN A 25 10.60 8.23 10.06
N ILE A 26 10.24 8.34 8.81
CA ILE A 26 11.15 8.64 7.71
C ILE A 26 10.78 10.04 7.24
N GLY A 27 11.62 11.02 7.57
CA GLY A 27 11.28 12.45 7.42
C GLY A 27 10.91 12.84 6.00
N GLU A 28 11.61 12.33 4.98
CA GLU A 28 11.30 12.61 3.58
C GLU A 28 9.93 12.05 3.20
N LEU A 29 9.62 10.81 3.62
CA LEU A 29 8.35 10.19 3.33
C LEU A 29 7.18 10.92 4.01
N ASP A 30 7.33 11.27 5.29
CA ASP A 30 6.30 12.00 6.02
C ASP A 30 6.03 13.37 5.40
N ARG A 31 7.08 14.06 4.95
CA ARG A 31 6.96 15.34 4.25
C ARG A 31 6.17 15.19 2.95
N VAL A 32 6.49 14.19 2.14
CA VAL A 32 5.82 13.94 0.84
C VAL A 32 4.36 13.54 1.05
N LEU A 33 4.06 12.82 2.14
CA LEU A 33 2.70 12.45 2.51
C LEU A 33 1.91 13.60 3.15
N GLY A 34 2.54 14.77 3.31
CA GLY A 34 1.87 15.92 3.90
C GLY A 34 1.68 15.84 5.42
N GLY A 35 2.57 15.13 6.11
CA GLY A 35 2.57 15.00 7.56
C GLY A 35 2.28 13.60 8.08
N GLY A 36 2.29 12.61 7.23
CA GLY A 36 2.13 11.21 7.62
C GLY A 36 1.02 10.47 6.88
N ILE A 37 0.75 9.26 7.34
CA ILE A 37 -0.24 8.36 6.74
C ILE A 37 -1.65 8.76 7.17
N VAL A 38 -2.55 8.85 6.20
CA VAL A 38 -3.98 9.18 6.43
C VAL A 38 -4.80 7.89 6.47
N PRO A 39 -5.64 7.68 7.51
CA PRO A 39 -6.53 6.51 7.57
C PRO A 39 -7.43 6.42 6.33
N GLY A 40 -7.59 5.22 5.81
CA GLY A 40 -8.43 4.97 4.64
C GLY A 40 -7.83 5.42 3.32
N SER A 41 -6.58 5.85 3.29
CA SER A 41 -5.91 6.26 2.05
C SER A 41 -5.36 5.06 1.28
N LEU A 42 -5.36 5.18 -0.04
CA LEU A 42 -4.72 4.24 -0.96
C LEU A 42 -3.55 4.95 -1.63
N VAL A 43 -2.34 4.46 -1.39
CA VAL A 43 -1.10 5.06 -1.88
C VAL A 43 -0.42 4.12 -2.87
N LEU A 44 -0.13 4.61 -4.05
CA LEU A 44 0.64 3.88 -5.05
C LEU A 44 2.13 4.20 -4.88
N VAL A 45 2.93 3.14 -4.77
CA VAL A 45 4.39 3.26 -4.70
C VAL A 45 4.99 2.69 -5.99
N GLY A 46 5.55 3.55 -6.80
CA GLY A 46 6.21 3.19 -8.05
C GLY A 46 7.70 3.48 -8.01
N GLY A 47 8.40 3.11 -9.05
CA GLY A 47 9.82 3.40 -9.21
C GLY A 47 10.51 2.33 -10.04
N ASP A 48 11.76 2.57 -10.36
CA ASP A 48 12.57 1.67 -11.19
C ASP A 48 12.81 0.34 -10.47
N PRO A 49 12.91 -0.77 -11.22
CA PRO A 49 13.28 -2.06 -10.63
C PRO A 49 14.64 -1.97 -9.94
N GLY A 50 14.77 -2.60 -8.78
CA GLY A 50 16.04 -2.70 -8.08
C GLY A 50 16.44 -1.50 -7.23
N ILE A 51 15.60 -0.48 -7.09
CA ILE A 51 15.93 0.68 -6.26
C ILE A 51 15.60 0.49 -4.76
N GLY A 52 15.17 -0.68 -4.38
CA GLY A 52 14.91 -0.98 -2.97
C GLY A 52 13.57 -0.53 -2.43
N LYS A 53 12.54 -0.40 -3.28
CA LYS A 53 11.18 -0.04 -2.85
C LYS A 53 10.65 -0.94 -1.76
N SER A 54 10.75 -2.25 -1.95
CA SER A 54 10.25 -3.23 -0.99
C SER A 54 11.02 -3.19 0.32
N THR A 55 12.34 -2.95 0.28
CA THR A 55 13.17 -2.79 1.48
C THR A 55 12.78 -1.52 2.24
N LEU A 56 12.58 -0.40 1.54
CA LEU A 56 12.16 0.84 2.17
C LEU A 56 10.78 0.68 2.81
N LEU A 57 9.84 0.04 2.12
CA LEU A 57 8.51 -0.20 2.68
C LEU A 57 8.57 -1.11 3.89
N LEU A 58 9.47 -2.08 3.92
CA LEU A 58 9.66 -2.92 5.09
C LEU A 58 10.20 -2.11 6.28
N GLN A 59 11.09 -1.15 6.03
CA GLN A 59 11.56 -0.21 7.08
C GLN A 59 10.42 0.67 7.60
N VAL A 60 9.56 1.16 6.70
CA VAL A 60 8.37 1.92 7.07
C VAL A 60 7.46 1.08 7.97
N CYS A 61 7.23 -0.17 7.57
CA CYS A 61 6.42 -1.11 8.36
C CYS A 61 7.01 -1.35 9.75
N ARG A 62 8.33 -1.49 9.84
CA ARG A 62 9.02 -1.63 11.12
C ARG A 62 8.77 -0.46 12.04
N ASN A 63 8.93 0.76 11.52
CA ASN A 63 8.73 1.98 12.30
C ASN A 63 7.27 2.14 12.74
N LEU A 64 6.34 1.87 11.83
CA LEU A 64 4.90 1.96 12.13
C LEU A 64 4.45 0.92 13.14
N ALA A 65 5.05 -0.27 13.12
CA ALA A 65 4.66 -1.37 13.99
C ALA A 65 4.96 -1.09 15.48
N ASP A 66 5.75 -0.08 15.79
CA ASP A 66 5.92 0.41 17.17
C ASP A 66 4.66 1.10 17.69
N GLN A 67 3.80 1.57 16.80
CA GLN A 67 2.61 2.36 17.14
C GLN A 67 1.30 1.66 16.80
N VAL A 68 1.25 0.97 15.65
CA VAL A 68 0.01 0.41 15.09
C VAL A 68 0.25 -0.98 14.51
N SER A 69 -0.83 -1.72 14.26
CA SER A 69 -0.75 -3.02 13.60
C SER A 69 -0.54 -2.85 12.10
N VAL A 70 0.39 -3.61 11.56
CA VAL A 70 0.79 -3.57 10.15
C VAL A 70 0.74 -4.97 9.55
N LEU A 71 0.15 -5.09 8.38
CA LEU A 71 0.12 -6.34 7.61
C LEU A 71 0.84 -6.13 6.28
N TYR A 72 1.93 -6.85 6.08
CA TYR A 72 2.70 -6.85 4.83
C TYR A 72 2.32 -8.09 4.03
N ILE A 73 1.77 -7.88 2.84
CA ILE A 73 1.30 -8.93 1.95
C ILE A 73 2.20 -9.00 0.73
N SER A 74 2.82 -10.16 0.52
CA SER A 74 3.70 -10.39 -0.63
C SER A 74 3.07 -11.41 -1.57
N GLY A 75 3.05 -11.07 -2.86
CA GLY A 75 2.70 -12.01 -3.92
C GLY A 75 3.92 -12.53 -4.69
N GLU A 76 5.11 -12.02 -4.39
CA GLU A 76 6.34 -12.34 -5.13
C GLU A 76 7.33 -13.16 -4.33
N GLU A 77 7.47 -12.86 -3.04
CA GLU A 77 8.47 -13.48 -2.18
C GLU A 77 7.84 -14.46 -1.19
N SER A 78 8.60 -15.48 -0.81
CA SER A 78 8.23 -16.36 0.30
C SER A 78 8.44 -15.67 1.64
N LEU A 79 7.81 -16.18 2.70
CA LEU A 79 8.02 -15.68 4.06
C LEU A 79 9.49 -15.74 4.46
N LYS A 80 10.22 -16.81 4.05
CA LYS A 80 11.63 -16.96 4.33
C LYS A 80 12.48 -15.87 3.69
N GLN A 81 12.20 -15.54 2.44
CA GLN A 81 12.92 -14.47 1.72
C GLN A 81 12.69 -13.11 2.38
N ILE A 82 11.46 -12.81 2.77
CA ILE A 82 11.12 -11.57 3.46
C ILE A 82 11.83 -11.51 4.82
N LYS A 83 11.83 -12.62 5.55
CA LYS A 83 12.51 -12.71 6.86
C LYS A 83 14.00 -12.46 6.75
N LEU A 84 14.65 -13.04 5.74
CA LEU A 84 16.09 -12.81 5.49
C LEU A 84 16.39 -11.33 5.22
N ARG A 85 15.55 -10.69 4.44
CA ARG A 85 15.67 -9.26 4.13
C ARG A 85 15.41 -8.41 5.37
N ALA A 86 14.41 -8.77 6.17
CA ALA A 86 14.05 -8.08 7.40
C ALA A 86 15.20 -8.12 8.44
N GLN A 87 15.92 -9.24 8.54
CA GLN A 87 17.04 -9.38 9.45
C GLN A 87 18.17 -8.37 9.19
N ARG A 88 18.33 -7.95 7.95
CA ARG A 88 19.32 -6.91 7.58
C ARG A 88 18.92 -5.52 8.05
N ILE A 89 17.63 -5.29 8.23
CA ILE A 89 17.09 -4.00 8.66
C ILE A 89 17.19 -3.85 10.18
N GLY A 90 16.97 -4.93 10.92
CA GLY A 90 17.04 -4.96 12.37
C GLY A 90 15.89 -5.75 13.00
N ALA A 91 15.61 -5.48 14.27
CA ALA A 91 14.55 -6.15 15.00
C ALA A 91 13.18 -5.62 14.64
N PHE A 92 12.17 -6.50 14.63
CA PHE A 92 10.78 -6.18 14.36
C PHE A 92 9.91 -6.55 15.56
N GLY A 93 8.93 -5.70 15.84
CA GLY A 93 7.95 -5.96 16.89
C GLY A 93 6.82 -6.89 16.43
N ASP A 94 6.01 -7.33 17.37
CA ASP A 94 4.93 -8.31 17.16
C ASP A 94 3.75 -7.76 16.36
N ARG A 95 3.67 -6.45 16.18
CA ARG A 95 2.58 -5.81 15.44
C ARG A 95 2.75 -5.85 13.92
N LEU A 96 3.92 -6.25 13.44
CA LEU A 96 4.14 -6.50 12.02
C LEU A 96 3.88 -7.96 11.72
N ARG A 97 2.90 -8.20 10.87
CA ARG A 97 2.55 -9.53 10.39
C ARG A 97 2.78 -9.65 8.90
N LEU A 98 3.15 -10.84 8.46
CA LEU A 98 3.46 -11.15 7.06
C LEU A 98 2.45 -12.16 6.54
N LEU A 99 1.99 -11.94 5.30
CA LEU A 99 1.11 -12.87 4.60
C LEU A 99 1.63 -13.03 3.17
N CYS A 100 1.78 -14.27 2.71
CA CYS A 100 2.06 -14.57 1.30
C CYS A 100 0.76 -15.03 0.66
N GLU A 101 0.15 -14.16 -0.13
CA GLU A 101 -1.12 -14.41 -0.79
C GLU A 101 -1.29 -13.51 -2.02
N THR A 102 -1.97 -14.00 -3.03
CA THR A 102 -2.27 -13.27 -4.26
C THR A 102 -3.77 -13.16 -4.55
N ASN A 103 -4.58 -14.00 -3.94
CA ASN A 103 -6.04 -13.98 -4.09
C ASN A 103 -6.64 -12.87 -3.24
N LEU A 104 -7.25 -11.87 -3.87
CA LEU A 104 -7.81 -10.71 -3.17
C LEU A 104 -8.97 -11.04 -2.24
N ASP A 105 -9.73 -12.09 -2.53
CA ASP A 105 -10.81 -12.49 -1.65
C ASP A 105 -10.27 -13.01 -0.32
N MET A 106 -9.21 -13.82 -0.37
CA MET A 106 -8.50 -14.28 0.82
C MET A 106 -7.86 -13.13 1.58
N ILE A 107 -7.26 -12.19 0.86
CA ILE A 107 -6.65 -10.99 1.46
C ILE A 107 -7.71 -10.16 2.19
N ARG A 108 -8.87 -9.95 1.57
CA ARG A 108 -9.99 -9.23 2.20
C ARG A 108 -10.40 -9.89 3.51
N GLN A 109 -10.55 -11.21 3.51
CA GLN A 109 -10.93 -11.96 4.72
C GLN A 109 -9.93 -11.76 5.86
N VAL A 110 -8.63 -11.80 5.56
CA VAL A 110 -7.58 -11.57 6.56
C VAL A 110 -7.64 -10.13 7.10
N ILE A 111 -7.80 -9.15 6.23
CA ILE A 111 -7.90 -7.74 6.65
C ILE A 111 -9.15 -7.51 7.53
N GLU A 112 -10.27 -8.08 7.15
CA GLU A 112 -11.52 -7.96 7.93
C GLU A 112 -11.39 -8.60 9.31
N LYS A 113 -10.69 -9.72 9.40
CA LYS A 113 -10.48 -10.45 10.65
C LYS A 113 -9.47 -9.75 11.56
N GLU A 114 -8.32 -9.38 11.02
CA GLU A 114 -7.21 -8.83 11.81
C GLU A 114 -7.30 -7.33 12.04
N LYS A 115 -8.02 -6.62 11.19
CA LYS A 115 -8.21 -5.16 11.25
C LYS A 115 -6.91 -4.38 11.43
N PRO A 116 -5.92 -4.59 10.54
CA PRO A 116 -4.67 -3.84 10.62
C PRO A 116 -4.92 -2.36 10.35
N THR A 117 -4.08 -1.50 10.91
CA THR A 117 -4.13 -0.07 10.64
C THR A 117 -3.54 0.25 9.27
N VAL A 118 -2.47 -0.46 8.91
CA VAL A 118 -1.74 -0.27 7.65
C VAL A 118 -1.54 -1.62 6.97
N VAL A 119 -1.73 -1.64 5.65
CA VAL A 119 -1.49 -2.80 4.79
C VAL A 119 -0.54 -2.41 3.68
N VAL A 120 0.43 -3.28 3.37
CA VAL A 120 1.29 -3.15 2.19
C VAL A 120 1.00 -4.31 1.26
N ILE A 121 0.78 -4.01 -0.01
CA ILE A 121 0.60 -5.00 -1.10
C ILE A 121 1.83 -4.95 -2.01
N ASP A 122 2.59 -6.02 -2.06
CA ASP A 122 3.81 -6.10 -2.87
C ASP A 122 3.80 -7.37 -3.73
N SER A 123 3.43 -7.27 -4.99
CA SER A 123 3.05 -6.11 -5.78
C SER A 123 1.61 -6.23 -6.30
N ILE A 124 1.08 -5.14 -6.79
CA ILE A 124 -0.26 -5.14 -7.40
C ILE A 124 -0.33 -6.06 -8.63
N GLN A 125 0.75 -6.18 -9.39
CA GLN A 125 0.81 -7.02 -10.58
C GLN A 125 0.68 -8.53 -10.28
N THR A 126 0.91 -8.95 -9.04
CA THR A 126 0.76 -10.35 -8.64
C THR A 126 -0.61 -10.68 -8.09
N MET A 127 -1.42 -9.66 -7.82
CA MET A 127 -2.74 -9.85 -7.23
C MET A 127 -3.79 -10.21 -8.29
N TYR A 128 -4.80 -10.94 -7.89
CA TYR A 128 -5.91 -11.25 -8.79
C TYR A 128 -7.25 -11.29 -8.06
N ASN A 129 -8.29 -10.93 -8.82
CA ASN A 129 -9.68 -11.08 -8.47
C ASN A 129 -10.23 -12.24 -9.30
N GLU A 130 -10.75 -13.29 -8.66
CA GLU A 130 -11.28 -14.49 -9.34
C GLU A 130 -12.44 -14.18 -10.27
N GLU A 131 -13.18 -13.12 -10.03
CA GLU A 131 -14.30 -12.70 -10.87
C GLU A 131 -13.87 -12.12 -12.22
N VAL A 132 -12.58 -11.82 -12.36
CA VAL A 132 -12.00 -11.26 -13.58
C VAL A 132 -11.19 -12.32 -14.29
N SER A 133 -11.50 -12.58 -15.56
CA SER A 133 -10.87 -13.66 -16.34
C SER A 133 -9.47 -13.35 -16.86
N SER A 134 -9.05 -12.09 -16.84
CA SER A 134 -7.73 -11.69 -17.31
C SER A 134 -6.61 -12.12 -16.36
N ALA A 135 -5.42 -12.32 -16.91
CA ALA A 135 -4.25 -12.77 -16.14
C ALA A 135 -3.76 -11.72 -15.13
N PRO A 136 -3.13 -12.13 -14.02
CA PRO A 136 -2.42 -11.22 -13.16
C PRO A 136 -1.42 -10.36 -13.94
N GLY A 137 -1.32 -9.07 -13.58
CA GLY A 137 -0.47 -8.12 -14.27
C GLY A 137 -1.05 -7.48 -15.51
N SER A 138 -2.13 -8.01 -16.09
CA SER A 138 -2.83 -7.34 -17.19
C SER A 138 -3.47 -6.04 -16.73
N VAL A 139 -3.68 -5.09 -17.63
CA VAL A 139 -4.31 -3.80 -17.30
C VAL A 139 -5.66 -3.99 -16.62
N SER A 140 -6.49 -4.86 -17.16
CA SER A 140 -7.81 -5.16 -16.62
C SER A 140 -7.72 -5.70 -15.18
N GLN A 141 -6.88 -6.72 -14.96
CA GLN A 141 -6.74 -7.33 -13.64
C GLN A 141 -6.14 -6.36 -12.62
N VAL A 142 -5.12 -5.60 -13.00
CA VAL A 142 -4.48 -4.63 -12.11
C VAL A 142 -5.46 -3.54 -11.70
N ARG A 143 -6.28 -3.04 -12.62
CA ARG A 143 -7.30 -2.03 -12.31
C ARG A 143 -8.40 -2.57 -11.42
N GLU A 144 -8.91 -3.75 -11.72
CA GLU A 144 -9.95 -4.39 -10.90
C GLU A 144 -9.44 -4.70 -9.49
N SER A 145 -8.22 -5.20 -9.38
CA SER A 145 -7.57 -5.47 -8.10
C SER A 145 -7.41 -4.19 -7.27
N THR A 146 -6.99 -3.12 -7.91
CA THR A 146 -6.86 -1.81 -7.25
C THR A 146 -8.22 -1.29 -6.79
N GLY A 147 -9.27 -1.48 -7.58
CA GLY A 147 -10.63 -1.13 -7.20
C GLY A 147 -11.11 -1.84 -5.94
N VAL A 148 -10.81 -3.13 -5.82
CA VAL A 148 -11.12 -3.91 -4.61
C VAL A 148 -10.37 -3.36 -3.39
N LEU A 149 -9.07 -3.08 -3.54
CA LEU A 149 -8.27 -2.52 -2.45
C LEU A 149 -8.74 -1.12 -2.05
N LEU A 150 -9.17 -0.31 -3.01
CA LEU A 150 -9.75 1.00 -2.73
C LEU A 150 -11.02 0.88 -1.87
N GLN A 151 -11.91 -0.06 -2.21
CA GLN A 151 -13.11 -0.33 -1.42
C GLN A 151 -12.76 -0.79 0.00
N ILE A 152 -11.77 -1.64 0.16
CA ILE A 152 -11.30 -2.10 1.47
C ILE A 152 -10.76 -0.92 2.28
N ALA A 153 -9.90 -0.10 1.68
CA ALA A 153 -9.32 1.06 2.35
C ALA A 153 -10.40 2.03 2.83
N LYS A 154 -11.33 2.42 1.96
CA LYS A 154 -12.38 3.37 2.29
C LYS A 154 -13.43 2.78 3.24
N GLY A 155 -13.80 1.51 3.05
CA GLY A 155 -14.84 0.86 3.87
C GLY A 155 -14.40 0.53 5.28
N LEU A 156 -13.13 0.15 5.49
CA LEU A 156 -12.60 -0.25 6.79
C LEU A 156 -11.71 0.81 7.45
N GLY A 157 -11.42 1.92 6.77
CA GLY A 157 -10.51 2.94 7.29
C GLY A 157 -9.06 2.47 7.38
N VAL A 158 -8.67 1.50 6.56
CA VAL A 158 -7.31 0.95 6.52
C VAL A 158 -6.49 1.73 5.51
N SER A 159 -5.27 2.10 5.87
CA SER A 159 -4.34 2.72 4.93
C SER A 159 -3.60 1.63 4.16
N ILE A 160 -3.70 1.66 2.83
CA ILE A 160 -3.11 0.64 1.97
C ILE A 160 -2.05 1.26 1.06
N PHE A 161 -0.84 0.69 1.11
CA PHE A 161 0.24 1.01 0.17
C PHE A 161 0.32 -0.11 -0.86
N ILE A 162 0.19 0.21 -2.13
CA ILE A 162 0.34 -0.76 -3.21
C ILE A 162 1.63 -0.49 -3.99
N VAL A 163 2.46 -1.51 -4.09
CA VAL A 163 3.69 -1.44 -4.88
C VAL A 163 3.37 -1.79 -6.32
N GLY A 164 3.74 -0.89 -7.22
CA GLY A 164 3.65 -1.12 -8.66
C GLY A 164 5.03 -1.06 -9.30
N HIS A 165 5.45 -2.14 -9.93
CA HIS A 165 6.74 -2.19 -10.60
C HIS A 165 6.62 -1.60 -12.01
N VAL A 166 7.58 -0.74 -12.37
CA VAL A 166 7.73 -0.31 -13.75
C VAL A 166 8.20 -1.50 -14.57
N THR A 167 7.55 -1.76 -15.68
CA THR A 167 7.84 -2.92 -16.50
C THR A 167 8.15 -2.51 -17.94
N LYS A 168 9.06 -3.26 -18.56
CA LYS A 168 9.39 -3.12 -20.00
C LYS A 168 8.58 -4.11 -20.84
N ASP A 169 7.88 -5.04 -20.20
CA ASP A 169 7.04 -6.01 -20.89
C ASP A 169 5.67 -5.37 -21.18
N GLY A 170 5.31 -5.27 -22.45
CA GLY A 170 4.03 -4.71 -22.89
C GLY A 170 2.80 -5.52 -22.45
N ASN A 171 2.97 -6.77 -21.98
CA ASN A 171 1.88 -7.61 -21.49
C ASN A 171 1.56 -7.38 -20.01
N VAL A 172 2.42 -6.68 -19.30
CA VAL A 172 2.24 -6.38 -17.86
C VAL A 172 2.03 -4.89 -17.70
N ALA A 173 0.94 -4.52 -17.05
CA ALA A 173 0.64 -3.11 -16.79
C ALA A 173 1.61 -2.49 -15.81
N GLY A 174 2.16 -1.33 -16.16
CA GLY A 174 2.91 -0.51 -15.23
C GLY A 174 2.01 0.28 -14.28
N PRO A 175 2.58 0.98 -13.30
CA PRO A 175 1.80 1.68 -12.28
C PRO A 175 1.02 2.89 -12.81
N ARG A 176 1.38 3.45 -13.96
CA ARG A 176 0.74 4.65 -14.51
C ARG A 176 -0.77 4.50 -14.74
N VAL A 177 -1.23 3.28 -15.06
CA VAL A 177 -2.65 3.02 -15.30
C VAL A 177 -3.48 3.16 -14.03
N LEU A 178 -2.85 3.24 -12.87
CA LEU A 178 -3.50 3.31 -11.56
C LEU A 178 -3.50 4.71 -10.94
N GLU A 179 -2.75 5.66 -11.51
CA GLU A 179 -2.52 6.96 -10.89
C GLU A 179 -3.80 7.71 -10.56
N HIS A 180 -4.82 7.60 -11.39
CA HIS A 180 -6.10 8.27 -11.17
C HIS A 180 -7.03 7.56 -10.17
N MET A 181 -6.68 6.34 -9.77
CA MET A 181 -7.48 5.53 -8.84
C MET A 181 -7.04 5.69 -7.39
N VAL A 182 -5.85 6.21 -7.15
CA VAL A 182 -5.24 6.30 -5.82
C VAL A 182 -5.29 7.73 -5.27
N ASP A 183 -5.14 7.86 -3.97
CA ASP A 183 -5.14 9.17 -3.30
C ASP A 183 -3.79 9.88 -3.46
N THR A 184 -2.71 9.12 -3.48
CA THR A 184 -1.34 9.65 -3.56
C THR A 184 -0.49 8.71 -4.39
N VAL A 185 0.40 9.29 -5.18
CA VAL A 185 1.40 8.55 -5.95
C VAL A 185 2.79 8.94 -5.46
N LEU A 186 3.58 7.95 -5.09
CA LEU A 186 4.98 8.12 -4.68
C LEU A 186 5.87 7.42 -5.68
N TYR A 187 6.85 8.13 -6.23
CA TYR A 187 7.87 7.55 -7.09
C TYR A 187 9.21 7.57 -6.38
N PHE A 188 9.86 6.42 -6.33
CA PHE A 188 11.20 6.29 -5.79
C PHE A 188 12.21 6.35 -6.93
N GLU A 189 13.16 7.26 -6.83
CA GLU A 189 14.30 7.35 -7.73
C GLU A 189 15.54 6.93 -6.94
N GLY A 190 16.30 5.99 -7.52
CA GLY A 190 17.58 5.57 -6.97
C GLY A 190 18.74 6.15 -7.79
N ASP A 191 19.90 6.24 -7.14
CA ASP A 191 21.14 6.54 -7.82
C ASP A 191 22.18 5.43 -7.60
N ARG A 192 23.37 5.57 -8.23
CA ARG A 192 24.43 4.58 -8.15
C ARG A 192 25.06 4.43 -6.76
N HIS A 193 24.76 5.35 -5.86
CA HIS A 193 25.33 5.41 -4.50
C HIS A 193 24.36 4.88 -3.43
N ALA A 194 23.39 4.09 -3.83
CA ALA A 194 22.39 3.50 -2.95
C ALA A 194 21.51 4.52 -2.20
N SER A 195 21.54 5.80 -2.58
CA SER A 195 20.59 6.78 -2.12
C SER A 195 19.32 6.73 -2.98
N TYR A 196 18.20 7.11 -2.41
CA TYR A 196 16.94 7.18 -3.13
C TYR A 196 16.21 8.48 -2.79
N ARG A 197 15.40 8.94 -3.73
CA ARG A 197 14.56 10.12 -3.56
C ARG A 197 13.10 9.69 -3.70
N ILE A 198 12.25 10.29 -2.91
CA ILE A 198 10.83 10.06 -2.95
C ILE A 198 10.17 11.28 -3.59
N LEU A 199 9.54 11.07 -4.72
CA LEU A 199 8.83 12.12 -5.45
C LEU A 199 7.33 11.86 -5.35
N ARG A 200 6.57 12.88 -4.99
CA ARG A 200 5.12 12.82 -5.05
C ARG A 200 4.68 13.09 -6.49
N GLY A 201 3.95 12.14 -7.08
CA GLY A 201 3.38 12.35 -8.39
C GLY A 201 2.29 13.41 -8.38
N VAL A 202 2.18 14.13 -9.48
CA VAL A 202 1.08 15.07 -9.70
C VAL A 202 -0.17 14.25 -10.04
N LYS A 203 -1.22 14.51 -9.34
CA LYS A 203 -2.47 13.81 -9.50
C LYS A 203 -3.49 14.67 -10.23
#